data_4e1cfa251fff36c97957d17884f3debc
#
_entry.id   4e1cfa251fff36c97957d17884f3debc
#
_cell.length_a   1.000
_cell.length_b   1.000
_cell.length_c   1.000
_cell.angle_alpha   90.00
_cell.angle_beta   90.00
_cell.angle_gamma   90.00
#
_symmetry.space_group_name_H-M   'P 1'
#
loop_
_entity.id
_entity.type
_entity.pdbx_description
1 polymer ?
#
loop_
_entity_poly.entity_id
_entity_poly.type
_entity_poly.pdbx_seq_one_letter_code
_entity_poly.pdbx_strand_id
1 'polypeptide(L)'
;AALGEAFTKNCIKIYESTANGYNDYQKMWDSGVHINCFYEWWRTKEYNISFRNEETKTAFLHDIDTKKGWLWDRLRWLRDEKNLTAEQMYWYKDKYDKYLNKDHLKQEYPCTPHEAFLLSGKNVFDTAILLQRLEHIEKPIRTGYFKYDYDGLKISNIQWVSDKNGYIKIY
;
A
#
# COMPACT_ATOMS: atom_id res chain seq x y z
N ALA A 1 13.29 -14.05 18.45
CA ALA A 1 13.14 -13.46 19.80
C ALA A 1 14.47 -13.27 20.52
N ALA A 2 15.50 -14.09 20.24
CA ALA A 2 16.78 -14.06 20.99
C ALA A 2 17.70 -12.88 20.70
N LEU A 3 17.59 -12.22 19.54
CA LEU A 3 18.46 -11.09 19.18
C LEU A 3 18.16 -9.78 19.95
N GLY A 4 16.95 -9.62 20.46
CA GLY A 4 16.54 -8.40 21.16
C GLY A 4 17.18 -8.22 22.54
N GLU A 5 17.60 -9.30 23.18
CA GLU A 5 18.18 -9.28 24.54
C GLU A 5 19.69 -9.03 24.58
N ALA A 6 20.35 -9.16 23.42
CA ALA A 6 21.80 -8.98 23.31
C ALA A 6 22.27 -7.51 23.22
N PHE A 7 21.34 -6.55 23.11
CA PHE A 7 21.66 -5.15 22.88
C PHE A 7 21.71 -4.34 24.18
N THR A 8 22.72 -3.46 24.28
CA THR A 8 22.84 -2.50 25.38
C THR A 8 21.75 -1.43 25.30
N LYS A 9 21.43 -0.79 26.44
CA LYS A 9 20.37 0.24 26.52
C LYS A 9 20.59 1.47 25.59
N ASN A 10 21.84 1.71 25.18
CA ASN A 10 22.24 2.88 24.38
C ASN A 10 22.66 2.51 22.96
N CYS A 11 22.03 1.52 22.34
CA CYS A 11 22.32 1.16 20.95
C CYS A 11 21.23 1.64 20.00
N ILE A 12 21.62 2.00 18.78
CA ILE A 12 20.69 2.21 17.67
C ILE A 12 20.41 0.84 17.06
N LYS A 13 19.12 0.51 16.94
CA LYS A 13 18.68 -0.74 16.29
C LYS A 13 18.12 -0.39 14.92
N ILE A 14 18.68 -0.99 13.88
CA ILE A 14 18.21 -0.85 12.50
C ILE A 14 17.73 -2.23 12.06
N TYR A 15 16.47 -2.29 11.61
CA TYR A 15 15.87 -3.47 11.02
C TYR A 15 15.65 -3.20 9.53
N GLU A 16 16.24 -4.01 8.70
CA GLU A 16 16.11 -3.92 7.25
C GLU A 16 15.52 -5.22 6.72
N SER A 17 14.53 -5.10 5.86
CA SER A 17 13.91 -6.24 5.18
C SER A 17 13.24 -5.78 3.89
N THR A 18 13.24 -6.67 2.90
CA THR A 18 12.30 -6.57 1.80
C THR A 18 10.91 -6.95 2.33
N ALA A 19 9.92 -6.13 2.05
CA ALA A 19 8.55 -6.44 2.43
C ALA A 19 8.10 -7.75 1.78
N ASN A 20 7.61 -8.68 2.59
CA ASN A 20 7.18 -10.00 2.15
C ASN A 20 5.90 -10.41 2.88
N GLY A 21 4.78 -9.80 2.51
CA GLY A 21 3.46 -10.04 3.06
C GLY A 21 3.27 -9.63 4.51
N TYR A 22 2.16 -10.11 5.04
CA TYR A 22 1.75 -9.87 6.42
C TYR A 22 2.51 -10.77 7.39
N ASN A 23 3.74 -10.38 7.71
CA ASN A 23 4.63 -11.09 8.63
C ASN A 23 4.94 -10.25 9.88
N ASP A 24 5.84 -10.74 10.73
CA ASP A 24 6.23 -10.03 11.95
C ASP A 24 6.93 -8.70 11.66
N TYR A 25 7.60 -8.56 10.52
CA TYR A 25 8.20 -7.29 10.11
C TYR A 25 7.12 -6.23 9.81
N GLN A 26 6.01 -6.62 9.17
CA GLN A 26 4.89 -5.70 8.95
C GLN A 26 4.21 -5.30 10.27
N LYS A 27 4.01 -6.24 11.20
CA LYS A 27 3.49 -5.92 12.54
C LYS A 27 4.41 -4.91 13.27
N MET A 28 5.72 -5.08 13.15
CA MET A 28 6.70 -4.15 13.69
C MET A 28 6.63 -2.78 13.01
N TRP A 29 6.43 -2.76 11.67
CA TRP A 29 6.21 -1.54 10.90
C TRP A 29 4.97 -0.76 11.36
N ASP A 30 3.86 -1.47 11.56
CA ASP A 30 2.58 -0.87 11.95
C ASP A 30 2.51 -0.50 13.45
N SER A 31 3.42 -1.01 14.28
CA SER A 31 3.40 -0.83 15.73
C SER A 31 3.61 0.62 16.20
N GLY A 32 4.18 1.48 15.35
CA GLY A 32 4.54 2.86 15.70
C GLY A 32 5.70 2.99 16.70
N VAL A 33 6.33 1.88 17.09
CA VAL A 33 7.48 1.86 18.05
C VAL A 33 8.78 2.31 17.38
N HIS A 34 8.89 2.14 16.07
CA HIS A 34 10.09 2.42 15.29
C HIS A 34 9.86 3.58 14.32
N ILE A 35 10.94 4.24 13.94
CA ILE A 35 10.92 5.20 12.82
C ILE A 35 10.94 4.39 11.53
N ASN A 36 9.85 4.45 10.79
CA ASN A 36 9.71 3.73 9.54
C ASN A 36 10.36 4.51 8.40
N CYS A 37 11.27 3.86 7.66
CA CYS A 37 11.87 4.39 6.45
C CYS A 37 11.50 3.50 5.27
N PHE A 38 10.76 4.05 4.33
CA PHE A 38 10.46 3.40 3.06
C PHE A 38 11.37 3.97 1.98
N TYR A 39 12.10 3.10 1.30
CA TYR A 39 12.99 3.51 0.23
C TYR A 39 12.30 3.27 -1.12
N GLU A 40 11.81 4.34 -1.70
CA GLU A 40 11.07 4.30 -2.96
C GLU A 40 12.01 3.99 -4.14
N TRP A 41 11.55 3.17 -5.10
CA TRP A 41 12.33 2.73 -6.24
C TRP A 41 12.92 3.91 -7.07
N TRP A 42 12.24 5.03 -7.13
CA TRP A 42 12.68 6.20 -7.91
C TRP A 42 13.83 7.00 -7.27
N ARG A 43 14.26 6.64 -6.07
CA ARG A 43 15.51 7.16 -5.48
C ARG A 43 16.74 6.54 -6.10
N THR A 44 16.60 5.41 -6.77
CA THR A 44 17.66 4.74 -7.52
C THR A 44 17.85 5.45 -8.84
N LYS A 45 19.03 6.09 -9.01
CA LYS A 45 19.32 6.95 -10.18
C LYS A 45 19.29 6.22 -11.50
N GLU A 46 19.58 4.93 -11.49
CA GLU A 46 19.61 4.04 -12.65
C GLU A 46 18.20 3.72 -13.18
N TYR A 47 17.16 3.94 -12.39
CA TYR A 47 15.78 3.64 -12.78
C TYR A 47 15.17 4.78 -13.60
N ASN A 48 15.76 5.01 -14.76
CA ASN A 48 15.28 5.95 -15.77
C ASN A 48 15.62 5.42 -17.17
N ILE A 49 14.87 5.83 -18.18
CA ILE A 49 15.13 5.56 -19.61
C ILE A 49 14.99 6.87 -20.36
N SER A 50 16.04 7.24 -21.07
CA SER A 50 16.02 8.41 -21.95
C SER A 50 15.11 8.16 -23.15
N PHE A 51 14.38 9.19 -23.56
CA PHE A 51 13.59 9.15 -24.78
C PHE A 51 14.49 9.19 -26.01
N ARG A 52 14.04 8.54 -27.08
CA ARG A 52 14.75 8.54 -28.35
C ARG A 52 14.84 9.96 -28.94
N ASN A 53 13.80 10.75 -28.79
CA ASN A 53 13.69 12.13 -29.25
C ASN A 53 12.56 12.85 -28.49
N GLU A 54 12.47 14.18 -28.67
CA GLU A 54 11.42 15.01 -28.03
C GLU A 54 10.01 14.66 -28.49
N GLU A 55 9.83 14.19 -29.70
CA GLU A 55 8.53 13.78 -30.22
C GLU A 55 7.98 12.58 -29.42
N THR A 56 8.83 11.57 -29.18
CA THR A 56 8.48 10.40 -28.36
C THR A 56 8.13 10.82 -26.91
N LYS A 57 8.88 11.76 -26.34
CA LYS A 57 8.62 12.29 -25.00
C LYS A 57 7.29 13.01 -24.95
N THR A 58 7.02 13.89 -25.91
CA THR A 58 5.76 14.64 -25.98
C THR A 58 4.57 13.69 -26.15
N ALA A 59 4.68 12.69 -27.00
CA ALA A 59 3.65 11.67 -27.19
C ALA A 59 3.38 10.88 -25.89
N PHE A 60 4.42 10.51 -25.16
CA PHE A 60 4.28 9.81 -23.88
C PHE A 60 3.59 10.68 -22.81
N LEU A 61 3.95 11.95 -22.70
CA LEU A 61 3.31 12.87 -21.77
C LEU A 61 1.85 13.11 -22.13
N HIS A 62 1.52 13.24 -23.41
CA HIS A 62 0.15 13.29 -23.89
C HIS A 62 -0.64 12.02 -23.54
N ASP A 63 -0.03 10.86 -23.68
CA ASP A 63 -0.62 9.58 -23.27
C ASP A 63 -0.96 9.56 -21.77
N ILE A 64 -0.08 10.06 -20.92
CA ILE A 64 -0.33 10.17 -19.46
C ILE A 64 -1.58 11.02 -19.20
N ASP A 65 -1.79 12.09 -19.93
CA ASP A 65 -2.92 13.00 -19.71
C ASP A 65 -4.24 12.46 -20.27
N THR A 66 -4.20 11.71 -21.36
CA THR A 66 -5.40 11.32 -22.11
C THR A 66 -5.85 9.90 -21.91
N LYS A 67 -4.93 8.96 -21.69
CA LYS A 67 -5.25 7.53 -21.53
C LYS A 67 -5.81 7.24 -20.15
N LYS A 68 -6.71 6.27 -20.07
CA LYS A 68 -7.34 5.80 -18.85
C LYS A 68 -6.81 4.42 -18.45
N GLY A 69 -6.96 4.08 -17.17
CA GLY A 69 -6.61 2.80 -16.61
C GLY A 69 -5.50 2.89 -15.57
N TRP A 70 -5.37 1.82 -14.79
CA TRP A 70 -4.50 1.77 -13.60
C TRP A 70 -3.08 2.32 -13.84
N LEU A 71 -2.43 1.93 -14.93
CA LEU A 71 -1.08 2.41 -15.24
C LEU A 71 -1.03 3.93 -15.40
N TRP A 72 -1.94 4.49 -16.18
CA TRP A 72 -1.96 5.91 -16.50
C TRP A 72 -2.34 6.75 -15.30
N ASP A 73 -3.27 6.27 -14.46
CA ASP A 73 -3.63 6.89 -13.19
C ASP A 73 -2.42 6.88 -12.24
N ARG A 74 -1.68 5.77 -12.19
CA ARG A 74 -0.45 5.65 -11.42
C ARG A 74 0.64 6.62 -11.89
N LEU A 75 0.85 6.74 -13.21
CA LEU A 75 1.85 7.66 -13.76
C LEU A 75 1.47 9.13 -13.49
N ARG A 76 0.20 9.50 -13.57
CA ARG A 76 -0.28 10.83 -13.16
C ARG A 76 0.04 11.10 -11.69
N TRP A 77 -0.30 10.18 -10.81
CA TRP A 77 -0.01 10.29 -9.39
C TRP A 77 1.50 10.41 -9.11
N LEU A 78 2.34 9.62 -9.79
CA LEU A 78 3.80 9.71 -9.67
C LEU A 78 4.34 11.06 -10.13
N ARG A 79 3.77 11.64 -11.20
CA ARG A 79 4.11 12.98 -11.67
C ARG A 79 3.69 14.04 -10.67
N ASP A 80 2.43 14.04 -10.29
CA ASP A 80 1.77 15.15 -9.60
C ASP A 80 2.11 15.17 -8.09
N GLU A 81 2.18 13.99 -7.45
CA GLU A 81 2.40 13.89 -6.01
C GLU A 81 3.86 13.55 -5.64
N LYS A 82 4.61 12.92 -6.53
CA LYS A 82 5.99 12.50 -6.26
C LYS A 82 7.03 13.26 -7.09
N ASN A 83 6.59 14.10 -8.01
CA ASN A 83 7.43 14.93 -8.89
C ASN A 83 8.46 14.09 -9.70
N LEU A 84 8.07 12.92 -10.18
CA LEU A 84 8.95 12.09 -11.00
C LEU A 84 9.17 12.72 -12.38
N THR A 85 10.37 12.52 -12.90
CA THR A 85 10.71 12.91 -14.26
C THR A 85 10.00 12.05 -15.30
N ALA A 86 9.87 12.56 -16.51
CA ALA A 86 9.31 11.79 -17.62
C ALA A 86 10.11 10.50 -17.89
N GLU A 87 11.43 10.55 -17.74
CA GLU A 87 12.36 9.44 -17.95
C GLU A 87 12.16 8.33 -16.90
N GLN A 88 11.91 8.67 -15.63
CA GLN A 88 11.58 7.72 -14.58
C GLN A 88 10.21 7.07 -14.80
N MET A 89 9.22 7.86 -15.17
CA MET A 89 7.88 7.36 -15.51
C MET A 89 7.91 6.46 -16.74
N TYR A 90 8.73 6.79 -17.73
CA TYR A 90 8.91 6.00 -18.94
C TYR A 90 9.58 4.65 -18.61
N TRP A 91 10.56 4.65 -17.71
CA TRP A 91 11.15 3.43 -17.16
C TRP A 91 10.12 2.54 -16.45
N TYR A 92 9.27 3.12 -15.61
CA TYR A 92 8.22 2.36 -14.91
C TYR A 92 7.20 1.75 -15.89
N LYS A 93 6.82 2.51 -16.93
CA LYS A 93 5.98 2.00 -18.02
C LYS A 93 6.64 0.84 -18.76
N ASP A 94 7.93 0.94 -19.10
CA ASP A 94 8.69 -0.13 -19.75
C ASP A 94 8.70 -1.40 -18.90
N LYS A 95 8.89 -1.27 -17.60
CA LYS A 95 8.76 -2.40 -16.65
C LYS A 95 7.36 -2.97 -16.67
N TYR A 96 6.35 -2.11 -16.59
CA TYR A 96 4.95 -2.54 -16.64
C TYR A 96 4.64 -3.35 -17.90
N ASP A 97 5.11 -2.95 -19.05
CA ASP A 97 4.89 -3.66 -20.30
C ASP A 97 5.56 -5.04 -20.31
N LYS A 98 6.76 -5.15 -19.74
CA LYS A 98 7.56 -6.39 -19.70
C LYS A 98 7.08 -7.42 -18.68
N TYR A 99 6.51 -6.99 -17.57
CA TYR A 99 6.02 -7.92 -16.56
C TYR A 99 4.68 -8.54 -16.99
N LEU A 100 4.65 -9.86 -17.14
CA LEU A 100 3.41 -10.60 -17.45
C LEU A 100 2.41 -10.49 -16.27
N ASN A 101 2.91 -10.68 -15.05
CA ASN A 101 2.13 -10.48 -13.84
C ASN A 101 2.42 -9.09 -13.27
N LYS A 102 1.38 -8.24 -13.26
CA LYS A 102 1.49 -6.85 -12.79
C LYS A 102 1.65 -6.74 -11.27
N ASP A 103 1.25 -7.77 -10.52
CA ASP A 103 1.47 -7.82 -9.08
C ASP A 103 2.96 -8.05 -8.74
N HIS A 104 3.68 -8.80 -9.55
CA HIS A 104 5.14 -8.91 -9.40
C HIS A 104 5.83 -7.56 -9.64
N LEU A 105 5.38 -6.77 -10.61
CA LEU A 105 5.93 -5.43 -10.80
C LEU A 105 5.75 -4.57 -9.54
N LYS A 106 4.55 -4.58 -8.96
CA LYS A 106 4.25 -3.82 -7.74
C LYS A 106 5.07 -4.31 -6.54
N GLN A 107 5.32 -5.61 -6.46
CA GLN A 107 6.16 -6.21 -5.42
C GLN A 107 7.63 -5.77 -5.55
N GLU A 108 8.17 -5.81 -6.77
CA GLU A 108 9.57 -5.43 -7.02
C GLU A 108 9.80 -3.92 -6.97
N TYR A 109 8.83 -3.15 -7.42
CA TYR A 109 8.89 -1.68 -7.48
C TYR A 109 7.66 -1.04 -6.85
N PRO A 110 7.44 -1.25 -5.54
CA PRO A 110 6.28 -0.71 -4.86
C PRO A 110 6.34 0.82 -4.80
N CYS A 111 5.21 1.46 -5.00
CA CYS A 111 5.09 2.91 -4.92
C CYS A 111 4.71 3.41 -3.53
N THR A 112 4.25 2.50 -2.66
CA THR A 112 3.90 2.81 -1.27
C THR A 112 4.32 1.66 -0.34
N PRO A 113 4.57 1.91 0.96
CA PRO A 113 4.83 0.86 1.94
C PRO A 113 3.73 -0.19 1.97
N HIS A 114 2.48 0.26 1.90
CA HIS A 114 1.32 -0.61 1.92
C HIS A 114 1.30 -1.58 0.74
N GLU A 115 1.59 -1.08 -0.47
CA GLU A 115 1.70 -1.89 -1.67
C GLU A 115 2.78 -2.97 -1.55
N ALA A 116 3.92 -2.63 -0.92
CA ALA A 116 5.02 -3.55 -0.70
C ALA A 116 4.63 -4.76 0.17
N PHE A 117 3.80 -4.55 1.19
CA PHE A 117 3.37 -5.62 2.10
C PHE A 117 2.24 -6.48 1.54
N LEU A 118 1.35 -5.92 0.71
CA LEU A 118 0.14 -6.61 0.26
C LEU A 118 0.38 -7.74 -0.73
N LEU A 119 1.50 -7.72 -1.47
CA LEU A 119 1.65 -8.50 -2.68
C LEU A 119 2.38 -9.83 -2.51
N SER A 120 2.79 -10.19 -1.31
CA SER A 120 3.48 -11.45 -1.05
C SER A 120 2.59 -12.46 -0.33
N GLY A 121 1.82 -13.18 -1.09
CA GLY A 121 1.03 -14.31 -0.61
C GLY A 121 -0.05 -14.71 -1.61
N LYS A 122 -0.44 -15.98 -1.62
CA LYS A 122 -1.65 -16.42 -2.32
C LYS A 122 -2.87 -15.91 -1.53
N ASN A 123 -3.27 -14.69 -1.77
CA ASN A 123 -4.47 -14.15 -1.17
C ASN A 123 -5.70 -14.81 -1.79
N VAL A 124 -6.65 -15.19 -0.96
CA VAL A 124 -7.97 -15.72 -1.37
C VAL A 124 -8.76 -14.66 -2.14
N PHE A 125 -8.49 -13.37 -1.86
CA PHE A 125 -9.13 -12.24 -2.52
C PHE A 125 -8.15 -11.52 -3.44
N ASP A 126 -8.64 -10.99 -4.55
CA ASP A 126 -7.87 -10.15 -5.46
C ASP A 126 -7.36 -8.89 -4.72
N THR A 127 -6.05 -8.81 -4.58
CA THR A 127 -5.38 -7.74 -3.84
C THR A 127 -5.60 -6.37 -4.47
N ALA A 128 -5.72 -6.31 -5.81
CA ALA A 128 -5.99 -5.06 -6.51
C ALA A 128 -7.38 -4.51 -6.18
N ILE A 129 -8.38 -5.39 -6.08
CA ILE A 129 -9.74 -5.01 -5.66
C ILE A 129 -9.73 -4.54 -4.20
N LEU A 130 -8.99 -5.22 -3.32
CA LEU A 130 -8.89 -4.82 -1.92
C LEU A 130 -8.23 -3.44 -1.78
N LEU A 131 -7.14 -3.17 -2.52
CA LEU A 131 -6.47 -1.86 -2.54
C LEU A 131 -7.41 -0.76 -3.01
N GLN A 132 -8.08 -0.98 -4.13
CA GLN A 132 -9.05 -0.02 -4.66
C GLN A 132 -10.17 0.28 -3.64
N ARG A 133 -10.62 -0.73 -2.91
CA ARG A 133 -11.62 -0.56 -1.84
C ARG A 133 -11.07 0.22 -0.66
N LEU A 134 -9.80 -0.01 -0.27
CA LEU A 134 -9.15 0.71 0.83
C LEU A 134 -8.97 2.20 0.52
N GLU A 135 -8.68 2.56 -0.72
CA GLU A 135 -8.58 3.96 -1.16
C GLU A 135 -9.94 4.71 -1.10
N HIS A 136 -11.04 3.98 -1.12
CA HIS A 136 -12.40 4.51 -1.11
C HIS A 136 -13.17 4.20 0.18
N ILE A 137 -12.46 3.90 1.27
CA ILE A 137 -13.11 3.69 2.57
C ILE A 137 -13.70 5.02 3.06
N GLU A 138 -15.02 5.09 3.03
CA GLU A 138 -15.76 6.17 3.68
C GLU A 138 -15.73 6.00 5.21
N LYS A 139 -15.89 7.13 5.92
CA LYS A 139 -16.05 7.05 7.37
C LYS A 139 -17.35 6.33 7.69
N PRO A 140 -17.37 5.44 8.67
CA PRO A 140 -18.60 4.75 9.03
C PRO A 140 -19.68 5.76 9.44
N ILE A 141 -20.89 5.56 8.94
CA ILE A 141 -22.07 6.36 9.27
C ILE A 141 -22.42 6.21 10.77
N ARG A 142 -22.23 4.99 11.28
CA ARG A 142 -22.46 4.66 12.69
C ARG A 142 -21.37 3.73 13.19
N THR A 143 -20.96 3.96 14.43
CA THR A 143 -20.05 3.08 15.16
C THR A 143 -20.67 2.75 16.52
N GLY A 144 -20.60 1.52 16.96
CA GLY A 144 -21.22 1.11 18.21
C GLY A 144 -21.11 -0.38 18.48
N TYR A 145 -22.00 -0.87 19.31
CA TYR A 145 -22.14 -2.29 19.62
C TYR A 145 -23.59 -2.62 19.99
N PHE A 146 -23.95 -3.91 19.96
CA PHE A 146 -25.24 -4.37 20.46
C PHE A 146 -25.14 -4.75 21.95
N LYS A 147 -26.03 -4.19 22.76
CA LYS A 147 -26.30 -4.64 24.13
C LYS A 147 -27.50 -5.58 24.07
N TYR A 148 -27.44 -6.69 24.74
CA TYR A 148 -28.49 -7.71 24.76
C TYR A 148 -28.48 -8.49 26.06
N ASP A 149 -29.60 -9.11 26.38
CA ASP A 149 -29.73 -10.06 27.47
C ASP A 149 -29.57 -11.48 26.94
N TYR A 150 -28.80 -12.29 27.66
CA TYR A 150 -28.58 -13.69 27.32
C TYR A 150 -28.80 -14.59 28.51
N ASP A 151 -29.74 -15.53 28.41
CA ASP A 151 -30.13 -16.47 29.47
C ASP A 151 -29.47 -17.85 29.37
N GLY A 152 -28.50 -18.01 28.48
CA GLY A 152 -27.80 -19.26 28.19
C GLY A 152 -28.38 -20.03 26.99
N LEU A 153 -29.58 -19.71 26.52
CA LEU A 153 -30.28 -20.35 25.41
C LEU A 153 -30.76 -19.35 24.36
N LYS A 154 -31.19 -18.16 24.80
CA LYS A 154 -31.81 -17.17 23.95
C LYS A 154 -31.27 -15.77 24.19
N ILE A 155 -31.08 -15.04 23.11
CA ILE A 155 -30.76 -13.61 23.13
C ILE A 155 -32.07 -12.83 23.07
N SER A 156 -32.24 -11.81 23.95
CA SER A 156 -33.40 -10.92 24.02
C SER A 156 -32.96 -9.50 24.28
N ASN A 157 -33.90 -8.55 24.17
CA ASN A 157 -33.70 -7.12 24.45
C ASN A 157 -32.47 -6.52 23.71
N ILE A 158 -32.33 -6.83 22.43
CA ILE A 158 -31.22 -6.33 21.62
C ILE A 158 -31.41 -4.82 21.40
N GLN A 159 -30.41 -4.04 21.82
CA GLN A 159 -30.36 -2.59 21.66
C GLN A 159 -29.02 -2.17 21.02
N TRP A 160 -29.10 -1.23 20.09
CA TRP A 160 -27.91 -0.58 19.54
C TRP A 160 -27.41 0.52 20.49
N VAL A 161 -26.13 0.47 20.85
CA VAL A 161 -25.44 1.50 21.60
C VAL A 161 -24.43 2.18 20.71
N SER A 162 -24.61 3.47 20.45
CA SER A 162 -23.65 4.26 19.68
C SER A 162 -22.42 4.57 20.51
N ASP A 163 -21.24 4.21 20.01
CA ASP A 163 -19.96 4.46 20.66
C ASP A 163 -18.88 4.67 19.59
N LYS A 164 -18.10 5.73 19.69
CA LYS A 164 -17.00 6.05 18.75
C LYS A 164 -15.92 4.96 18.68
N ASN A 165 -15.75 4.22 19.78
CA ASN A 165 -14.79 3.11 19.89
C ASN A 165 -15.47 1.75 19.72
N GLY A 166 -16.72 1.71 19.32
CA GLY A 166 -17.45 0.48 19.09
C GLY A 166 -16.84 -0.39 18.00
N TYR A 167 -16.89 -1.68 18.17
CA TYR A 167 -16.30 -2.66 17.23
C TYR A 167 -17.16 -2.93 15.99
N ILE A 168 -18.44 -2.52 15.98
CA ILE A 168 -19.31 -2.62 14.81
C ILE A 168 -19.33 -1.26 14.10
N LYS A 169 -19.01 -1.27 12.81
CA LYS A 169 -19.01 -0.10 11.94
C LYS A 169 -20.01 -0.32 10.81
N ILE A 170 -20.91 0.62 10.61
CA ILE A 170 -21.90 0.63 9.52
C ILE A 170 -21.48 1.72 8.55
N TYR A 171 -21.28 1.33 7.30
CA TYR A 171 -20.86 2.20 6.20
C TYR A 171 -22.04 2.55 5.30
#